data_fd89047e65654e8fed4a17c422d086dc
#
_entry.id   fd89047e65654e8fed4a17c422d086dc
#
_cell.length_a   1.000
_cell.length_b   1.000
_cell.length_c   1.000
_cell.angle_alpha   90.00
_cell.angle_beta   90.00
_cell.angle_gamma   90.00
#
_symmetry.space_group_name_H-M   'P 1'
#
loop_
_entity.id
_entity.type
_entity.pdbx_description
1 polymer ?
#
loop_
_entity_poly.entity_id
_entity_poly.type
_entity_poly.pdbx_seq_one_letter_code
_entity_poly.pdbx_strand_id
1 'polypeptide(L)'
;MKKKLYSLLLLAIAMAAPAHAQWNTNGTPKCIFSTTYVDENGETHVGGDYYACSPKAARTADKKTWLAWRTWGRKDVNGISRSAVRTYLQLLDRDGVPQFAEPIMVNDYATTSWWSEYALCVASDGSAIVTVADGRAEEASMADDQDGASTFSPAIYKIDQEGNFLWGLDGVEYPQFTNAAFTNAFVVGDDTFFIFVNSDYTDESAVTYIQRINDDGTTAWDEPRVLINDMFLQYQILPTDDGDLLFFDHTADGARVQRLNRDLEPQWSEPVIYDDHYYGGYEMNHYRIVPDGMGGACVAFQRFMGEFSHNIRVQHINADGSLAFGLTGLDAYNAEEYDHNYPAIAANPETQEILVQFASQLAGKGAVMAQRFTYDGDYLFDDTGVEVAGKNDATSGGYYFGMVKTGVGAVKNGDWLVAYRDITTYSKESFTIRRYNSDFSERVWTRTIARDIAPTDVTMICEDEALYLFYRETKTGKNPGITIFRIGIDGNYDVTYDDGPTVGIENVERSTLNVQPATFNLQGQRISKPAFGLNIVRQADGTTTKQLR
;
A
#
# COMPACT_ATOMS: atom_id res chain seq x y z
N MET A 1 -56.28 11.14 -1.21
CA MET A 1 -55.67 9.79 -1.26
C MET A 1 -54.43 9.65 -2.14
N LYS A 2 -54.19 10.52 -3.14
CA LYS A 2 -52.99 10.38 -4.03
C LYS A 2 -51.65 10.85 -3.40
N LYS A 3 -51.65 11.73 -2.38
CA LYS A 3 -50.42 12.22 -1.75
C LYS A 3 -49.75 11.25 -0.76
N LYS A 4 -50.48 10.25 -0.22
CA LYS A 4 -49.90 9.24 0.68
C LYS A 4 -49.21 8.10 -0.04
N LEU A 5 -49.49 7.88 -1.34
CA LEU A 5 -48.89 6.83 -2.13
C LEU A 5 -47.45 7.19 -2.57
N TYR A 6 -47.18 8.47 -2.79
CA TYR A 6 -45.83 8.92 -3.16
C TYR A 6 -44.83 8.87 -2.00
N SER A 7 -45.30 9.07 -0.77
CA SER A 7 -44.42 8.97 0.41
C SER A 7 -44.01 7.51 0.74
N LEU A 8 -44.88 6.54 0.41
CA LEU A 8 -44.54 5.12 0.57
C LEU A 8 -43.61 4.59 -0.56
N LEU A 9 -43.73 5.15 -1.77
CA LEU A 9 -42.85 4.79 -2.88
C LEU A 9 -41.44 5.35 -2.71
N LEU A 10 -41.30 6.57 -2.16
CA LEU A 10 -40.02 7.17 -1.82
C LEU A 10 -39.31 6.45 -0.63
N LEU A 11 -40.09 5.91 0.32
CA LEU A 11 -39.52 5.14 1.42
C LEU A 11 -39.10 3.73 0.99
N ALA A 12 -39.74 3.16 -0.03
CA ALA A 12 -39.35 1.86 -0.60
C ALA A 12 -38.13 1.94 -1.52
N ILE A 13 -37.89 3.11 -2.12
CA ILE A 13 -36.66 3.35 -2.93
C ILE A 13 -35.46 3.62 -2.05
N ALA A 14 -35.64 4.19 -0.85
CA ALA A 14 -34.56 4.40 0.12
C ALA A 14 -34.10 3.11 0.86
N MET A 15 -34.82 1.99 0.70
CA MET A 15 -34.44 0.70 1.30
C MET A 15 -33.86 -0.31 0.30
N ALA A 16 -33.79 0.05 -0.96
CA ALA A 16 -32.96 -0.68 -1.92
C ALA A 16 -31.61 0.04 -2.02
N ALA A 17 -30.89 0.14 -0.89
CA ALA A 17 -29.44 0.30 -0.96
C ALA A 17 -28.95 -0.88 -1.79
N PRO A 18 -28.27 -0.66 -2.90
CA PRO A 18 -27.70 -1.76 -3.66
C PRO A 18 -26.81 -2.53 -2.70
N ALA A 19 -26.96 -3.85 -2.66
CA ALA A 19 -26.03 -4.75 -1.99
C ALA A 19 -24.70 -4.70 -2.77
N HIS A 20 -23.99 -3.57 -2.66
CA HIS A 20 -22.77 -3.29 -3.41
C HIS A 20 -21.58 -3.33 -2.47
N ALA A 21 -20.70 -4.20 -2.86
CA ALA A 21 -19.31 -4.28 -2.48
C ALA A 21 -19.03 -4.62 -1.02
N GLN A 22 -19.34 -5.82 -0.62
CA GLN A 22 -18.59 -6.52 0.41
C GLN A 22 -17.32 -7.10 -0.22
N TRP A 23 -16.26 -7.29 0.58
CA TRP A 23 -15.19 -8.22 0.22
C TRP A 23 -15.82 -9.53 -0.26
N ASN A 24 -15.16 -10.24 -1.13
CA ASN A 24 -15.63 -11.53 -1.60
C ASN A 24 -16.03 -12.46 -0.44
N THR A 25 -17.28 -12.81 -0.32
CA THR A 25 -17.75 -13.80 0.67
C THR A 25 -17.55 -15.24 0.21
N ASN A 26 -17.39 -15.47 -1.08
CA ASN A 26 -17.32 -16.79 -1.71
C ASN A 26 -15.98 -17.05 -2.44
N GLY A 27 -14.95 -16.26 -2.18
CA GLY A 27 -13.65 -16.37 -2.84
C GLY A 27 -13.60 -15.81 -4.26
N THR A 28 -14.65 -15.15 -4.72
CA THR A 28 -14.64 -14.45 -6.01
C THR A 28 -14.19 -13.02 -5.83
N PRO A 29 -13.08 -12.60 -6.45
CA PRO A 29 -12.61 -11.22 -6.38
C PRO A 29 -13.65 -10.23 -6.88
N LYS A 30 -13.68 -9.03 -6.33
CA LYS A 30 -14.66 -8.02 -6.65
C LYS A 30 -14.05 -6.83 -7.38
N CYS A 31 -14.55 -6.55 -8.57
CA CYS A 31 -14.24 -5.31 -9.29
C CYS A 31 -15.02 -4.16 -8.65
N ILE A 32 -14.32 -3.11 -8.25
CA ILE A 32 -14.90 -1.90 -7.65
C ILE A 32 -14.84 -0.69 -8.56
N PHE A 33 -14.00 -0.73 -9.58
CA PHE A 33 -13.93 0.29 -10.61
C PHE A 33 -13.67 -0.36 -11.97
N SER A 34 -14.40 0.08 -12.98
CA SER A 34 -14.17 -0.34 -14.36
C SER A 34 -14.28 0.87 -15.29
N THR A 35 -13.42 0.92 -16.28
CA THR A 35 -13.49 1.92 -17.35
C THR A 35 -14.57 1.62 -18.39
N THR A 36 -15.26 0.48 -18.27
CA THR A 36 -16.43 0.15 -19.08
C THR A 36 -17.69 0.16 -18.24
N TYR A 37 -18.78 0.61 -18.85
CA TYR A 37 -20.12 0.48 -18.30
C TYR A 37 -21.07 -0.16 -19.32
N VAL A 38 -22.15 -0.75 -18.84
CA VAL A 38 -23.21 -1.31 -19.67
C VAL A 38 -24.41 -0.36 -19.56
N ASP A 39 -24.92 0.09 -20.70
CA ASP A 39 -26.08 0.97 -20.75
C ASP A 39 -27.41 0.22 -20.51
N GLU A 40 -28.51 0.97 -20.51
CA GLU A 40 -29.85 0.42 -20.31
C GLU A 40 -30.32 -0.56 -21.41
N ASN A 41 -29.65 -0.56 -22.59
CA ASN A 41 -29.92 -1.47 -23.71
C ASN A 41 -29.04 -2.72 -23.64
N GLY A 42 -28.11 -2.81 -22.68
CA GLY A 42 -27.17 -3.90 -22.54
C GLY A 42 -25.92 -3.77 -23.43
N GLU A 43 -25.68 -2.61 -24.04
CA GLU A 43 -24.49 -2.35 -24.83
C GLU A 43 -23.33 -1.91 -23.94
N THR A 44 -22.12 -2.43 -24.21
CA THR A 44 -20.92 -2.08 -23.46
C THR A 44 -20.23 -0.89 -24.09
N HIS A 45 -20.07 0.15 -23.31
CA HIS A 45 -19.38 1.39 -23.68
C HIS A 45 -18.08 1.56 -22.90
N VAL A 46 -17.12 2.27 -23.50
CA VAL A 46 -15.91 2.75 -22.81
C VAL A 46 -16.23 4.12 -22.23
N GLY A 47 -15.93 4.31 -20.96
CA GLY A 47 -16.06 5.61 -20.29
C GLY A 47 -15.04 6.65 -20.82
N GLY A 48 -15.08 7.85 -20.27
CA GLY A 48 -14.11 8.90 -20.60
C GLY A 48 -12.68 8.51 -20.28
N ASP A 49 -12.50 7.64 -19.27
CA ASP A 49 -11.23 7.02 -18.91
C ASP A 49 -11.19 5.60 -19.46
N TYR A 50 -10.13 5.24 -20.14
CA TYR A 50 -10.02 3.97 -20.87
C TYR A 50 -8.98 2.99 -20.32
N TYR A 51 -8.23 3.37 -19.29
CA TYR A 51 -7.23 2.53 -18.68
C TYR A 51 -7.12 2.80 -17.17
N ALA A 52 -7.30 1.77 -16.35
CA ALA A 52 -7.11 1.87 -14.90
C ALA A 52 -5.89 1.03 -14.50
N CYS A 53 -5.01 1.57 -13.67
CA CYS A 53 -3.75 0.92 -13.29
C CYS A 53 -3.22 1.36 -11.93
N SER A 54 -2.17 0.69 -11.50
CA SER A 54 -1.34 1.04 -10.33
C SER A 54 -2.15 1.25 -9.04
N PRO A 55 -3.02 0.30 -8.64
CA PRO A 55 -3.75 0.44 -7.39
C PRO A 55 -2.78 0.49 -6.20
N LYS A 56 -3.01 1.42 -5.29
CA LYS A 56 -2.32 1.54 -4.00
C LYS A 56 -3.38 1.55 -2.91
N ALA A 57 -3.07 0.90 -1.80
CA ALA A 57 -3.98 0.85 -0.66
C ALA A 57 -3.23 1.13 0.64
N ALA A 58 -3.94 1.74 1.58
CA ALA A 58 -3.44 2.02 2.92
C ALA A 58 -4.57 1.84 3.93
N ARG A 59 -4.27 1.16 5.04
CA ARG A 59 -5.24 0.84 6.08
C ARG A 59 -5.24 1.91 7.15
N THR A 60 -6.42 2.26 7.62
CA THR A 60 -6.62 3.15 8.76
C THR A 60 -6.66 2.35 10.07
N ALA A 61 -6.42 3.01 11.20
CA ALA A 61 -6.49 2.38 12.51
C ALA A 61 -7.89 1.82 12.84
N ASP A 62 -8.95 2.43 12.29
CA ASP A 62 -10.35 1.96 12.43
C ASP A 62 -10.74 0.89 11.38
N LYS A 63 -9.73 0.23 10.78
CA LYS A 63 -9.87 -0.90 9.85
C LYS A 63 -10.55 -0.59 8.52
N LYS A 64 -10.69 0.67 8.15
CA LYS A 64 -11.07 1.06 6.80
C LYS A 64 -9.86 0.99 5.86
N THR A 65 -10.11 1.08 4.56
CA THR A 65 -9.06 1.05 3.55
C THR A 65 -9.22 2.20 2.58
N TRP A 66 -8.24 3.06 2.53
CA TRP A 66 -8.08 3.95 1.42
C TRP A 66 -7.50 3.20 0.23
N LEU A 67 -8.12 3.34 -0.92
CA LEU A 67 -7.70 2.75 -2.18
C LEU A 67 -7.61 3.84 -3.24
N ALA A 68 -6.42 4.00 -3.81
CA ALA A 68 -6.18 4.92 -4.92
C ALA A 68 -5.78 4.14 -6.17
N TRP A 69 -6.07 4.69 -7.32
CA TRP A 69 -5.63 4.18 -8.62
C TRP A 69 -5.53 5.31 -9.62
N ARG A 70 -4.85 5.07 -10.71
CA ARG A 70 -4.78 6.03 -11.83
C ARG A 70 -5.56 5.51 -13.02
N THR A 71 -6.05 6.48 -13.80
CA THR A 71 -6.68 6.19 -15.08
C THR A 71 -6.06 7.06 -16.17
N TRP A 72 -6.17 6.57 -17.38
CA TRP A 72 -5.91 7.34 -18.58
C TRP A 72 -7.21 7.67 -19.28
N GLY A 73 -7.34 8.91 -19.72
CA GLY A 73 -8.54 9.39 -20.37
C GLY A 73 -8.26 10.62 -21.23
N ARG A 74 -9.34 11.30 -21.54
CA ARG A 74 -9.30 12.56 -22.30
C ARG A 74 -9.95 13.66 -21.49
N LYS A 75 -9.39 14.87 -21.61
CA LYS A 75 -9.92 16.10 -21.01
C LYS A 75 -10.05 17.16 -22.08
N ASP A 76 -11.14 17.91 -22.06
CA ASP A 76 -11.28 19.12 -22.88
C ASP A 76 -10.57 20.29 -22.19
N VAL A 77 -9.61 20.88 -22.90
CA VAL A 77 -8.92 22.09 -22.47
C VAL A 77 -9.06 23.11 -23.60
N ASN A 78 -9.86 24.15 -23.38
CA ASN A 78 -10.15 25.20 -24.34
C ASN A 78 -10.74 24.69 -25.69
N GLY A 79 -11.61 23.65 -25.64
CA GLY A 79 -12.22 23.06 -26.83
C GLY A 79 -11.35 22.04 -27.57
N ILE A 80 -10.18 21.70 -27.02
CA ILE A 80 -9.26 20.70 -27.58
C ILE A 80 -9.23 19.49 -26.64
N SER A 81 -9.49 18.30 -27.20
CA SER A 81 -9.43 17.04 -26.44
C SER A 81 -7.98 16.63 -26.27
N ARG A 82 -7.50 16.57 -25.02
CA ARG A 82 -6.14 16.29 -24.63
C ARG A 82 -6.04 15.03 -23.79
N SER A 83 -4.89 14.36 -23.78
CA SER A 83 -4.59 13.28 -22.85
C SER A 83 -4.60 13.78 -21.42
N ALA A 84 -5.16 12.97 -20.52
CA ALA A 84 -5.18 13.26 -19.09
C ALA A 84 -4.93 11.98 -18.29
N VAL A 85 -4.10 12.10 -17.27
CA VAL A 85 -3.91 11.06 -16.24
C VAL A 85 -4.55 11.56 -14.95
N ARG A 86 -5.50 10.79 -14.45
CA ARG A 86 -6.26 11.13 -13.24
C ARG A 86 -5.92 10.15 -12.13
N THR A 87 -5.87 10.65 -10.92
CA THR A 87 -5.77 9.85 -9.71
C THR A 87 -7.13 9.84 -9.03
N TYR A 88 -7.65 8.66 -8.78
CA TYR A 88 -8.90 8.44 -8.06
C TYR A 88 -8.64 7.86 -6.69
N LEU A 89 -9.53 8.17 -5.75
CA LEU A 89 -9.48 7.74 -4.37
C LEU A 89 -10.86 7.26 -3.91
N GLN A 90 -10.91 6.11 -3.23
CA GLN A 90 -12.11 5.56 -2.61
C GLN A 90 -11.79 5.10 -1.20
N LEU A 91 -12.69 5.35 -0.26
CA LEU A 91 -12.63 4.78 1.07
C LEU A 91 -13.54 3.55 1.11
N LEU A 92 -12.99 2.41 1.50
CA LEU A 92 -13.73 1.19 1.79
C LEU A 92 -13.87 1.05 3.30
N ASP A 93 -15.06 0.70 3.80
CA ASP A 93 -15.19 0.33 5.19
C ASP A 93 -14.50 -1.03 5.47
N ARG A 94 -14.54 -1.49 6.72
CA ARG A 94 -13.92 -2.76 7.11
C ARG A 94 -14.50 -3.96 6.36
N ASP A 95 -15.74 -3.85 5.86
CA ASP A 95 -16.41 -4.90 5.09
C ASP A 95 -16.18 -4.77 3.58
N GLY A 96 -15.40 -3.78 3.14
CA GLY A 96 -15.06 -3.53 1.74
C GLY A 96 -16.16 -2.79 0.97
N VAL A 97 -17.06 -2.11 1.68
CA VAL A 97 -18.12 -1.30 1.07
C VAL A 97 -17.57 0.10 0.78
N PRO A 98 -17.64 0.57 -0.49
CA PRO A 98 -17.28 1.94 -0.83
C PRO A 98 -18.10 2.95 -0.03
N GLN A 99 -17.43 3.94 0.55
CA GLN A 99 -18.07 4.99 1.35
C GLN A 99 -18.51 6.18 0.48
N PHE A 100 -17.94 6.34 -0.70
CA PHE A 100 -18.37 7.33 -1.67
C PHE A 100 -19.12 6.64 -2.81
N ALA A 101 -20.24 7.23 -3.22
CA ALA A 101 -21.04 6.72 -4.35
C ALA A 101 -20.22 6.73 -5.66
N GLU A 102 -19.43 7.78 -5.83
CA GLU A 102 -18.45 7.92 -6.91
C GLU A 102 -17.06 8.14 -6.27
N PRO A 103 -15.98 7.57 -6.82
CA PRO A 103 -14.65 7.82 -6.32
C PRO A 103 -14.29 9.30 -6.39
N ILE A 104 -13.50 9.78 -5.43
CA ILE A 104 -12.97 11.15 -5.44
C ILE A 104 -11.91 11.25 -6.53
N MET A 105 -12.05 12.20 -7.43
CA MET A 105 -11.00 12.56 -8.37
C MET A 105 -10.05 13.55 -7.70
N VAL A 106 -8.83 13.10 -7.41
CA VAL A 106 -7.83 13.90 -6.68
C VAL A 106 -7.24 14.99 -7.55
N ASN A 107 -6.96 14.68 -8.81
CA ASN A 107 -6.45 15.64 -9.79
C ASN A 107 -7.05 15.40 -11.18
N ASP A 108 -7.16 16.46 -11.98
CA ASP A 108 -7.63 16.41 -13.37
C ASP A 108 -6.87 17.45 -14.20
N TYR A 109 -5.61 17.15 -14.53
CA TYR A 109 -4.80 17.98 -15.40
C TYR A 109 -4.39 17.22 -16.66
N ALA A 110 -4.37 17.94 -17.80
CA ALA A 110 -3.94 17.37 -19.07
C ALA A 110 -2.46 16.98 -19.00
N THR A 111 -2.17 15.69 -19.14
CA THR A 111 -0.86 15.11 -18.90
C THR A 111 -0.61 13.98 -19.87
N THR A 112 0.53 13.99 -20.56
CA THR A 112 0.90 12.93 -21.53
C THR A 112 1.63 11.75 -20.89
N SER A 113 2.23 11.95 -19.72
CA SER A 113 3.10 10.95 -19.10
C SER A 113 2.43 10.18 -17.99
N TRP A 114 2.57 8.87 -18.04
CA TRP A 114 2.19 7.92 -17.01
C TRP A 114 3.37 7.51 -16.11
N TRP A 115 4.57 8.02 -16.37
CA TRP A 115 5.80 7.66 -15.69
C TRP A 115 5.90 8.16 -14.25
N SER A 116 5.13 9.18 -13.89
CA SER A 116 5.14 9.68 -12.53
C SER A 116 4.50 8.66 -11.59
N GLU A 117 5.28 8.00 -10.75
CA GLU A 117 4.72 7.27 -9.62
C GLU A 117 4.00 8.25 -8.69
N TYR A 118 3.00 7.75 -7.98
CA TYR A 118 2.28 8.48 -6.94
C TYR A 118 2.33 7.66 -5.65
N ALA A 119 2.03 8.26 -4.51
CA ALA A 119 1.94 7.57 -3.24
C ALA A 119 0.56 7.72 -2.60
N LEU A 120 0.23 6.76 -1.76
CA LEU A 120 -0.89 6.79 -0.84
C LEU A 120 -0.39 6.31 0.51
N CYS A 121 -0.59 7.12 1.55
CA CYS A 121 -0.44 6.71 2.94
C CYS A 121 -1.60 7.29 3.78
N VAL A 122 -1.63 6.98 5.07
CA VAL A 122 -2.69 7.40 5.99
C VAL A 122 -2.09 8.26 7.09
N ALA A 123 -2.69 9.40 7.36
CA ALA A 123 -2.35 10.27 8.48
C ALA A 123 -2.89 9.70 9.81
N SER A 124 -2.38 10.20 10.93
CA SER A 124 -2.78 9.77 12.29
C SER A 124 -4.27 9.91 12.56
N ASP A 125 -4.94 10.88 11.93
CA ASP A 125 -6.39 11.13 12.01
C ASP A 125 -7.23 10.23 11.08
N GLY A 126 -6.60 9.34 10.31
CA GLY A 126 -7.24 8.45 9.34
C GLY A 126 -7.49 9.07 7.98
N SER A 127 -7.05 10.30 7.72
CA SER A 127 -7.11 10.94 6.41
C SER A 127 -6.16 10.29 5.42
N ALA A 128 -6.51 10.28 4.13
CA ALA A 128 -5.61 9.88 3.06
C ALA A 128 -4.61 11.01 2.75
N ILE A 129 -3.36 10.63 2.58
CA ILE A 129 -2.31 11.46 1.98
C ILE A 129 -2.03 10.92 0.59
N VAL A 130 -2.23 11.73 -0.44
CA VAL A 130 -2.05 11.34 -1.85
C VAL A 130 -1.08 12.30 -2.53
N THR A 131 -0.06 11.76 -3.19
CA THR A 131 0.90 12.56 -3.97
C THR A 131 0.65 12.41 -5.46
N VAL A 132 0.93 13.44 -6.24
CA VAL A 132 0.86 13.41 -7.69
C VAL A 132 1.98 14.25 -8.31
N ALA A 133 2.30 13.98 -9.57
CA ALA A 133 2.99 14.93 -10.43
C ALA A 133 2.17 15.05 -11.72
N ASP A 134 1.75 16.26 -12.06
CA ASP A 134 0.83 16.51 -13.16
C ASP A 134 1.12 17.81 -13.93
N GLY A 135 0.40 18.01 -15.02
CA GLY A 135 0.60 19.13 -15.95
C GLY A 135 0.04 20.49 -15.51
N ARG A 136 -0.25 20.69 -14.22
CA ARG A 136 -0.93 21.91 -13.71
C ARG A 136 -0.24 23.21 -14.08
N ALA A 137 1.09 23.24 -14.09
CA ALA A 137 1.85 24.45 -14.40
C ALA A 137 1.78 24.83 -15.88
N GLU A 138 1.55 23.88 -16.78
CA GLU A 138 1.58 24.07 -18.23
C GLU A 138 0.19 24.10 -18.86
N GLU A 139 -0.81 23.45 -18.27
CA GLU A 139 -2.13 23.23 -18.89
C GLU A 139 -2.75 24.51 -19.49
N ALA A 140 -2.67 25.63 -18.80
CA ALA A 140 -3.27 26.89 -19.25
C ALA A 140 -2.55 27.51 -20.46
N SER A 141 -1.30 27.15 -20.71
CA SER A 141 -0.43 27.71 -21.75
C SER A 141 -0.10 26.74 -22.89
N MET A 142 -0.69 25.54 -22.90
CA MET A 142 -0.42 24.53 -23.92
C MET A 142 -0.76 25.03 -25.33
N ALA A 143 0.10 24.75 -26.29
CA ALA A 143 -0.15 25.02 -27.71
C ALA A 143 -1.27 24.11 -28.25
N ASP A 144 -1.94 24.55 -29.33
CA ASP A 144 -3.08 23.82 -29.89
C ASP A 144 -2.73 22.42 -30.42
N ASP A 145 -1.49 22.19 -30.82
CA ASP A 145 -0.98 20.93 -31.34
C ASP A 145 -0.45 19.97 -30.25
N GLN A 146 -0.38 20.40 -28.97
CA GLN A 146 0.03 19.53 -27.87
C GLN A 146 -1.11 18.59 -27.47
N ASP A 147 -0.81 17.30 -27.28
CA ASP A 147 -1.78 16.31 -26.78
C ASP A 147 -1.97 16.36 -25.25
N GLY A 148 -1.05 16.96 -24.52
CA GLY A 148 -1.07 17.16 -23.06
C GLY A 148 0.22 17.85 -22.62
N ALA A 149 0.30 18.21 -21.35
CA ALA A 149 1.47 18.84 -20.77
C ALA A 149 2.69 17.92 -20.86
N SER A 150 3.82 18.50 -21.15
CA SER A 150 5.14 17.85 -21.17
C SER A 150 5.96 18.13 -19.91
N THR A 151 5.52 19.07 -19.09
CA THR A 151 6.09 19.41 -17.79
C THR A 151 5.18 18.93 -16.66
N PHE A 152 5.78 18.50 -15.55
CA PHE A 152 5.06 17.91 -14.42
C PHE A 152 5.49 18.57 -13.13
N SER A 153 4.51 19.09 -12.39
CA SER A 153 4.75 19.71 -11.08
C SER A 153 4.24 18.80 -9.96
N PRO A 154 5.00 18.66 -8.87
CA PRO A 154 4.62 17.81 -7.77
C PRO A 154 3.60 18.50 -6.86
N ALA A 155 2.64 17.72 -6.37
CA ALA A 155 1.67 18.17 -5.38
C ALA A 155 1.26 17.03 -4.45
N ILE A 156 0.74 17.40 -3.27
CA ILE A 156 0.30 16.47 -2.26
C ILE A 156 -1.01 16.96 -1.63
N TYR A 157 -1.89 16.01 -1.34
CA TYR A 157 -3.22 16.26 -0.81
C TYR A 157 -3.44 15.52 0.49
N LYS A 158 -4.21 16.13 1.40
CA LYS A 158 -4.80 15.47 2.55
C LYS A 158 -6.32 15.49 2.41
N ILE A 159 -6.94 14.29 2.47
CA ILE A 159 -8.38 14.12 2.23
C ILE A 159 -8.96 13.32 3.40
N ASP A 160 -9.95 13.89 4.09
CA ASP A 160 -10.59 13.24 5.24
C ASP A 160 -11.53 12.10 4.82
N GLN A 161 -12.04 11.36 5.83
CA GLN A 161 -12.93 10.22 5.58
C GLN A 161 -14.33 10.63 5.06
N GLU A 162 -14.68 11.91 5.09
CA GLU A 162 -15.86 12.50 4.51
C GLU A 162 -15.64 12.99 3.06
N GLY A 163 -14.38 12.96 2.58
CA GLY A 163 -14.01 13.36 1.22
C GLY A 163 -13.64 14.83 1.07
N ASN A 164 -13.42 15.56 2.17
CA ASN A 164 -13.01 16.96 2.12
C ASN A 164 -11.49 17.08 1.92
N PHE A 165 -11.08 17.99 1.03
CA PHE A 165 -9.68 18.33 0.81
C PHE A 165 -9.21 19.29 1.92
N LEU A 166 -8.49 18.79 2.89
CA LEU A 166 -8.09 19.55 4.08
C LEU A 166 -7.02 20.60 3.78
N TRP A 167 -6.18 20.36 2.78
CA TRP A 167 -5.13 21.30 2.33
C TRP A 167 -5.54 22.11 1.09
N GLY A 168 -6.85 22.19 0.79
CA GLY A 168 -7.40 22.86 -0.38
C GLY A 168 -7.50 21.97 -1.61
N LEU A 169 -8.25 22.43 -2.62
CA LEU A 169 -8.53 21.67 -3.83
C LEU A 169 -7.31 21.46 -4.72
N ASP A 170 -6.32 22.34 -4.64
CA ASP A 170 -5.06 22.24 -5.37
C ASP A 170 -3.97 21.50 -4.57
N GLY A 171 -4.23 21.26 -3.26
CA GLY A 171 -3.26 20.65 -2.34
C GLY A 171 -2.11 21.59 -1.99
N VAL A 172 -1.02 21.03 -1.45
CA VAL A 172 0.26 21.73 -1.30
C VAL A 172 1.07 21.46 -2.56
N GLU A 173 1.36 22.50 -3.33
CA GLU A 173 1.96 22.39 -4.66
C GLU A 173 3.29 23.12 -4.78
N TYR A 174 4.11 22.67 -5.71
CA TYR A 174 5.43 23.23 -6.00
C TYR A 174 5.60 23.48 -7.52
N PRO A 175 4.92 24.47 -8.09
CA PRO A 175 4.89 24.71 -9.53
C PRO A 175 6.23 25.16 -10.13
N GLN A 176 7.18 25.58 -9.29
CA GLN A 176 8.54 25.91 -9.73
C GLN A 176 9.37 24.68 -10.17
N PHE A 177 8.95 23.47 -9.77
CA PHE A 177 9.54 22.22 -10.24
C PHE A 177 8.71 21.70 -11.41
N THR A 178 9.30 21.69 -12.60
CA THR A 178 8.56 21.44 -13.85
C THR A 178 8.87 20.09 -14.50
N ASN A 179 9.81 19.34 -13.95
CA ASN A 179 10.15 17.99 -14.40
C ASN A 179 10.08 16.99 -13.23
N ALA A 180 9.05 17.14 -12.40
CA ALA A 180 8.89 16.29 -11.24
C ALA A 180 8.38 14.91 -11.60
N ALA A 181 8.90 13.90 -10.93
CA ALA A 181 8.51 12.51 -11.06
C ALA A 181 8.65 11.77 -9.72
N PHE A 182 8.22 10.51 -9.66
CA PHE A 182 8.43 9.60 -8.53
C PHE A 182 8.06 10.21 -7.18
N THR A 183 6.86 10.82 -7.13
CA THR A 183 6.37 11.40 -5.89
C THR A 183 6.08 10.31 -4.86
N ASN A 184 6.47 10.56 -3.61
CA ASN A 184 6.27 9.66 -2.48
C ASN A 184 5.89 10.43 -1.23
N ALA A 185 5.26 9.77 -0.26
CA ALA A 185 5.00 10.34 1.04
C ALA A 185 4.96 9.26 2.13
N PHE A 186 5.30 9.66 3.34
CA PHE A 186 5.12 8.89 4.55
C PHE A 186 4.78 9.83 5.71
N VAL A 187 4.25 9.25 6.78
CA VAL A 187 3.79 9.99 7.96
C VAL A 187 4.60 9.56 9.18
N VAL A 188 5.01 10.54 10.00
CA VAL A 188 5.68 10.31 11.30
C VAL A 188 5.01 11.17 12.35
N GLY A 189 4.24 10.54 13.24
CA GLY A 189 3.35 11.27 14.16
C GLY A 189 2.29 12.04 13.37
N ASP A 190 2.25 13.35 13.53
CA ASP A 190 1.33 14.24 12.81
C ASP A 190 1.98 14.93 11.60
N ASP A 191 3.29 14.72 11.39
CA ASP A 191 4.02 15.30 10.26
C ASP A 191 3.92 14.40 9.02
N THR A 192 3.71 15.00 7.86
CA THR A 192 3.78 14.35 6.56
C THR A 192 5.07 14.74 5.85
N PHE A 193 5.84 13.76 5.41
CA PHE A 193 7.02 13.98 4.57
C PHE A 193 6.66 13.71 3.12
N PHE A 194 6.87 14.71 2.29
CA PHE A 194 6.64 14.67 0.85
C PHE A 194 7.95 14.65 0.09
N ILE A 195 8.12 13.67 -0.77
CA ILE A 195 9.33 13.48 -1.55
C ILE A 195 8.98 13.51 -3.04
N PHE A 196 9.82 14.14 -3.83
CA PHE A 196 9.72 14.12 -5.29
C PHE A 196 11.10 14.28 -5.92
N VAL A 197 11.25 13.74 -7.11
CA VAL A 197 12.44 13.89 -7.95
C VAL A 197 12.15 15.00 -8.96
N ASN A 198 13.08 15.92 -9.14
CA ASN A 198 13.05 16.85 -10.27
C ASN A 198 14.27 16.62 -11.15
N SER A 199 14.04 16.29 -12.43
CA SER A 199 15.08 15.96 -13.39
C SER A 199 15.36 17.14 -14.32
N ASP A 200 16.62 17.38 -14.62
CA ASP A 200 17.02 18.25 -15.72
C ASP A 200 17.57 17.37 -16.85
N TYR A 201 16.78 17.27 -17.93
CA TYR A 201 17.16 16.44 -19.08
C TYR A 201 18.26 17.09 -19.96
N THR A 202 18.60 18.34 -19.68
CA THR A 202 19.62 19.07 -20.46
C THR A 202 21.03 18.77 -19.99
N ASP A 203 21.21 18.49 -18.71
CA ASP A 203 22.50 18.15 -18.10
C ASP A 203 22.56 16.73 -17.52
N GLU A 204 21.51 15.92 -17.78
CA GLU A 204 21.36 14.57 -17.28
C GLU A 204 21.42 14.48 -15.75
N SER A 205 20.98 15.53 -15.06
CA SER A 205 20.92 15.59 -13.62
C SER A 205 19.53 15.27 -13.06
N ALA A 206 19.48 14.78 -11.86
CA ALA A 206 18.24 14.62 -11.09
C ALA A 206 18.51 14.89 -9.62
N VAL A 207 17.57 15.56 -8.99
CA VAL A 207 17.65 15.90 -7.56
C VAL A 207 16.38 15.39 -6.88
N THR A 208 16.56 14.64 -5.81
CA THR A 208 15.45 14.26 -4.91
C THR A 208 15.29 15.30 -3.84
N TYR A 209 14.09 15.84 -3.74
CA TYR A 209 13.69 16.80 -2.75
C TYR A 209 12.79 16.15 -1.70
N ILE A 210 12.84 16.68 -0.48
CA ILE A 210 11.95 16.31 0.61
C ILE A 210 11.43 17.56 1.29
N GLN A 211 10.13 17.58 1.61
CA GLN A 211 9.48 18.61 2.41
C GLN A 211 8.73 17.98 3.56
N ARG A 212 8.80 18.61 4.74
CA ARG A 212 7.94 18.26 5.87
C ARG A 212 6.74 19.20 5.91
N ILE A 213 5.57 18.64 5.96
CA ILE A 213 4.28 19.34 5.97
C ILE A 213 3.60 19.04 7.29
N ASN A 214 3.21 20.10 7.99
CA ASN A 214 2.46 20.03 9.24
C ASN A 214 1.03 19.54 8.97
N ASP A 215 0.33 19.14 10.01
CA ASP A 215 -1.03 18.62 9.91
C ASP A 215 -2.02 19.60 9.25
N ASP A 216 -1.82 20.91 9.43
CA ASP A 216 -2.64 21.98 8.85
C ASP A 216 -2.28 22.33 7.38
N GLY A 217 -1.33 21.65 6.77
CA GLY A 217 -0.87 21.89 5.41
C GLY A 217 0.21 22.97 5.27
N THR A 218 0.63 23.59 6.36
CA THR A 218 1.78 24.52 6.32
C THR A 218 3.09 23.75 6.21
N THR A 219 4.08 24.31 5.54
CA THR A 219 5.39 23.68 5.40
C THR A 219 6.27 23.98 6.62
N ALA A 220 6.97 22.96 7.11
CA ALA A 220 7.88 23.11 8.23
C ALA A 220 9.19 23.81 7.83
N TRP A 221 9.54 23.75 6.55
CA TRP A 221 10.70 24.42 5.95
C TRP A 221 10.22 25.38 4.87
N ASP A 222 10.90 26.53 4.72
CA ASP A 222 10.54 27.54 3.72
C ASP A 222 10.60 26.99 2.28
N GLU A 223 11.58 26.10 2.01
CA GLU A 223 11.77 25.42 0.74
C GLU A 223 12.04 23.94 0.95
N PRO A 224 11.67 23.06 0.00
CA PRO A 224 12.05 21.66 0.05
C PRO A 224 13.58 21.50 0.14
N ARG A 225 14.03 20.58 0.99
CA ARG A 225 15.47 20.28 1.16
C ARG A 225 15.92 19.23 0.15
N VAL A 226 17.16 19.30 -0.26
CA VAL A 226 17.79 18.26 -1.08
C VAL A 226 18.07 17.04 -0.22
N LEU A 227 17.49 15.90 -0.61
CA LEU A 227 17.72 14.60 0.02
C LEU A 227 18.85 13.84 -0.68
N ILE A 228 18.80 13.79 -2.02
CA ILE A 228 19.81 13.16 -2.87
C ILE A 228 20.10 14.09 -4.06
N ASN A 229 21.37 14.26 -4.37
CA ASN A 229 21.82 14.98 -5.55
C ASN A 229 22.60 14.00 -6.44
N ASP A 230 21.89 13.10 -7.09
CA ASP A 230 22.46 12.09 -8.00
C ASP A 230 21.40 11.66 -9.02
N MET A 231 21.83 11.29 -10.22
CA MET A 231 20.95 10.84 -11.30
C MET A 231 20.37 9.42 -11.04
N PHE A 232 21.03 8.60 -10.24
CA PHE A 232 20.62 7.22 -9.98
C PHE A 232 19.90 7.10 -8.64
N LEU A 233 18.61 7.44 -8.66
CA LEU A 233 17.78 7.66 -7.50
C LEU A 233 17.09 6.40 -7.02
N GLN A 234 17.83 5.56 -6.32
CA GLN A 234 17.20 4.48 -5.56
C GLN A 234 17.35 4.76 -4.07
N TYR A 235 16.25 5.10 -3.45
CA TYR A 235 16.18 5.29 -2.01
C TYR A 235 14.95 4.60 -1.44
N GLN A 236 15.01 4.26 -0.17
CA GLN A 236 13.84 3.94 0.65
C GLN A 236 13.98 4.64 2.00
N ILE A 237 12.83 5.00 2.56
CA ILE A 237 12.76 5.56 3.91
C ILE A 237 11.84 4.69 4.73
N LEU A 238 12.33 4.28 5.89
CA LEU A 238 11.57 3.52 6.86
C LEU A 238 11.45 4.36 8.14
N PRO A 239 10.24 4.85 8.48
CA PRO A 239 9.99 5.45 9.77
C PRO A 239 10.20 4.44 10.90
N THR A 240 10.80 4.87 11.99
CA THR A 240 10.97 4.07 13.21
C THR A 240 9.94 4.45 14.27
N ASP A 241 9.67 3.57 15.23
CA ASP A 241 8.64 3.78 16.25
C ASP A 241 8.94 4.98 17.18
N ASP A 242 10.22 5.35 17.34
CA ASP A 242 10.64 6.53 18.11
C ASP A 242 10.60 7.84 17.32
N GLY A 243 10.20 7.76 16.04
CA GLY A 243 9.95 8.90 15.17
C GLY A 243 11.16 9.39 14.40
N ASP A 244 12.25 8.65 14.37
CA ASP A 244 13.37 8.85 13.46
C ASP A 244 13.08 8.17 12.11
N LEU A 245 14.03 8.29 11.19
CA LEU A 245 13.96 7.75 9.84
C LEU A 245 15.21 6.93 9.54
N LEU A 246 15.06 5.70 9.06
CA LEU A 246 16.15 4.98 8.42
C LEU A 246 16.11 5.30 6.92
N PHE A 247 17.10 6.01 6.46
CA PHE A 247 17.26 6.43 5.08
C PHE A 247 18.27 5.52 4.38
N PHE A 248 17.77 4.75 3.41
CA PHE A 248 18.53 3.81 2.59
C PHE A 248 18.79 4.42 1.23
N ASP A 249 20.02 4.47 0.79
CA ASP A 249 20.39 4.90 -0.54
C ASP A 249 21.55 4.08 -1.12
N HIS A 250 21.85 4.32 -2.39
CA HIS A 250 22.95 3.69 -3.10
C HIS A 250 23.86 4.76 -3.67
N THR A 251 25.15 4.52 -3.54
CA THR A 251 26.21 5.39 -4.06
C THR A 251 27.23 4.57 -4.82
N ALA A 252 28.25 5.25 -5.35
CA ALA A 252 29.40 4.57 -5.94
C ALA A 252 30.15 3.66 -4.96
N ASP A 253 30.01 3.91 -3.66
CA ASP A 253 30.65 3.13 -2.60
C ASP A 253 29.81 1.92 -2.13
N GLY A 254 28.59 1.77 -2.65
CA GLY A 254 27.70 0.66 -2.33
C GLY A 254 26.35 1.10 -1.73
N ALA A 255 25.66 0.13 -1.18
CA ALA A 255 24.38 0.34 -0.49
C ALA A 255 24.62 0.75 0.96
N ARG A 256 23.98 1.80 1.39
CA ARG A 256 24.16 2.35 2.74
C ARG A 256 22.83 2.75 3.39
N VAL A 257 22.88 2.90 4.70
CA VAL A 257 21.78 3.42 5.51
C VAL A 257 22.28 4.46 6.49
N GLN A 258 21.50 5.51 6.72
CA GLN A 258 21.71 6.50 7.75
C GLN A 258 20.44 6.66 8.58
N ARG A 259 20.60 6.84 9.89
CA ARG A 259 19.50 7.23 10.76
C ARG A 259 19.44 8.75 10.84
N LEU A 260 18.28 9.31 10.52
CA LEU A 260 18.00 10.74 10.51
C LEU A 260 16.89 11.04 11.51
N ASN A 261 16.98 12.19 12.20
CA ASN A 261 15.83 12.72 12.91
C ASN A 261 14.83 13.39 11.95
N ARG A 262 13.70 13.90 12.47
CA ARG A 262 12.67 14.57 11.65
C ARG A 262 13.13 15.84 10.95
N ASP A 263 14.25 16.44 11.37
CA ASP A 263 14.89 17.59 10.72
C ASP A 263 15.98 17.17 9.72
N LEU A 264 16.07 15.86 9.41
CA LEU A 264 17.04 15.22 8.52
C LEU A 264 18.48 15.33 9.03
N GLU A 265 18.68 15.51 10.33
CA GLU A 265 20.02 15.54 10.93
C GLU A 265 20.46 14.10 11.22
N PRO A 266 21.69 13.71 10.81
CA PRO A 266 22.22 12.38 11.07
C PRO A 266 22.30 12.07 12.57
N GLN A 267 21.83 10.87 12.94
CA GLN A 267 21.90 10.36 14.30
C GLN A 267 23.11 9.43 14.51
N TRP A 268 23.61 8.85 13.44
CA TRP A 268 24.88 8.13 13.45
C TRP A 268 25.99 9.04 12.92
N SER A 269 27.22 8.85 13.40
CA SER A 269 28.38 9.68 12.99
C SER A 269 28.70 9.57 11.51
N GLU A 270 28.45 8.40 10.92
CA GLU A 270 28.65 8.09 9.51
C GLU A 270 27.54 7.15 9.02
N PRO A 271 27.17 7.18 7.74
CA PRO A 271 26.28 6.17 7.17
C PRO A 271 26.91 4.77 7.27
N VAL A 272 26.08 3.77 7.49
CA VAL A 272 26.49 2.38 7.54
C VAL A 272 26.40 1.77 6.15
N ILE A 273 27.52 1.30 5.60
CA ILE A 273 27.56 0.55 4.35
C ILE A 273 27.22 -0.90 4.67
N TYR A 274 26.12 -1.42 4.12
CA TYR A 274 25.67 -2.79 4.33
C TYR A 274 25.91 -3.72 3.12
N ASP A 275 26.30 -3.16 1.98
CA ASP A 275 26.86 -3.88 0.85
C ASP A 275 27.85 -2.94 0.11
N ASP A 276 29.07 -3.41 -0.04
CA ASP A 276 30.17 -2.68 -0.67
C ASP A 276 30.27 -2.87 -2.20
N HIS A 277 29.27 -3.51 -2.81
CA HIS A 277 29.24 -3.72 -4.24
C HIS A 277 28.65 -2.49 -4.97
N TYR A 278 29.37 -2.00 -5.99
CA TYR A 278 28.85 -0.98 -6.88
C TYR A 278 27.89 -1.58 -7.89
N TYR A 279 26.66 -1.15 -7.81
CA TYR A 279 25.63 -1.49 -8.77
C TYR A 279 25.50 -0.33 -9.79
N GLY A 280 25.99 -0.52 -11.01
CA GLY A 280 25.75 0.44 -12.08
C GLY A 280 24.24 0.62 -12.28
N GLY A 281 23.74 1.82 -12.14
CA GLY A 281 22.40 2.40 -12.17
C GLY A 281 21.12 1.60 -12.47
N TYR A 282 21.23 0.37 -12.94
CA TYR A 282 20.08 -0.46 -13.35
C TYR A 282 19.85 -1.72 -12.49
N GLU A 283 20.79 -2.11 -11.65
CA GLU A 283 20.83 -3.47 -11.08
C GLU A 283 20.11 -3.61 -9.72
N MET A 284 19.84 -2.52 -9.02
CA MET A 284 19.25 -2.56 -7.68
C MET A 284 17.73 -2.35 -7.62
N ASN A 285 17.01 -2.52 -8.71
CA ASN A 285 15.55 -2.33 -8.75
C ASN A 285 14.74 -3.27 -7.83
N HIS A 286 15.41 -4.19 -7.12
CA HIS A 286 14.77 -5.26 -6.38
C HIS A 286 15.35 -5.40 -4.97
N TYR A 287 15.31 -4.33 -4.17
CA TYR A 287 15.53 -4.45 -2.75
C TYR A 287 14.23 -4.21 -1.97
N ARG A 288 14.09 -4.88 -0.84
CA ARG A 288 12.94 -4.80 0.04
C ARG A 288 13.42 -4.61 1.46
N ILE A 289 12.79 -3.68 2.16
CA ILE A 289 13.14 -3.30 3.52
C ILE A 289 11.87 -3.40 4.36
N VAL A 290 11.99 -4.02 5.52
CA VAL A 290 10.93 -4.10 6.51
C VAL A 290 11.49 -3.75 7.89
N PRO A 291 10.68 -3.17 8.79
CA PRO A 291 11.11 -2.94 10.16
C PRO A 291 11.36 -4.29 10.86
N ASP A 292 12.34 -4.31 11.75
CA ASP A 292 12.63 -5.47 12.60
C ASP A 292 11.77 -5.49 13.90
N GLY A 293 10.98 -4.42 14.14
CA GLY A 293 10.20 -4.23 15.36
C GLY A 293 11.04 -3.85 16.59
N MET A 294 12.32 -3.55 16.43
CA MET A 294 13.25 -3.17 17.49
C MET A 294 13.99 -1.85 17.20
N GLY A 295 13.52 -1.11 16.20
CA GLY A 295 14.11 0.18 15.77
C GLY A 295 15.19 0.07 14.70
N GLY A 296 15.43 -1.14 14.20
CA GLY A 296 16.29 -1.45 13.07
C GLY A 296 15.50 -1.91 11.85
N ALA A 297 16.17 -2.62 10.93
CA ALA A 297 15.55 -3.08 9.68
C ALA A 297 16.15 -4.38 9.17
N CYS A 298 15.31 -5.19 8.51
CA CYS A 298 15.72 -6.33 7.71
C CYS A 298 15.64 -5.97 6.22
N VAL A 299 16.70 -6.27 5.47
CA VAL A 299 16.83 -5.94 4.06
C VAL A 299 17.09 -7.19 3.25
N ALA A 300 16.34 -7.39 2.17
CA ALA A 300 16.66 -8.38 1.14
C ALA A 300 16.88 -7.67 -0.20
N PHE A 301 17.96 -7.97 -0.88
CA PHE A 301 18.33 -7.32 -2.11
C PHE A 301 18.92 -8.31 -3.13
N GLN A 302 18.75 -7.95 -4.41
CA GLN A 302 19.29 -8.70 -5.52
C GLN A 302 20.73 -8.25 -5.76
N ARG A 303 21.68 -9.16 -5.68
CA ARG A 303 23.09 -8.89 -5.93
C ARG A 303 23.53 -9.49 -7.27
N PHE A 304 24.13 -8.66 -8.12
CA PHE A 304 24.70 -9.09 -9.37
C PHE A 304 25.98 -9.93 -9.14
N MET A 305 26.01 -11.10 -9.75
CA MET A 305 27.12 -12.05 -9.61
C MET A 305 27.99 -12.16 -10.86
N GLY A 306 27.68 -11.38 -11.92
CA GLY A 306 28.33 -11.39 -13.22
C GLY A 306 27.53 -12.16 -14.29
N GLU A 307 27.79 -11.86 -15.57
CA GLU A 307 27.20 -12.55 -16.74
C GLU A 307 25.66 -12.69 -16.71
N PHE A 308 24.95 -11.67 -16.21
CA PHE A 308 23.48 -11.67 -16.02
C PHE A 308 22.97 -12.62 -14.92
N SER A 309 23.85 -13.08 -14.05
CA SER A 309 23.49 -13.91 -12.90
C SER A 309 23.30 -13.07 -11.66
N HIS A 310 22.30 -13.42 -10.84
CA HIS A 310 21.98 -12.73 -9.61
C HIS A 310 21.80 -13.69 -8.46
N ASN A 311 22.09 -13.24 -7.24
CA ASN A 311 21.71 -13.94 -6.01
C ASN A 311 20.96 -12.99 -5.07
N ILE A 312 20.25 -13.54 -4.12
CA ILE A 312 19.55 -12.77 -3.10
C ILE A 312 20.40 -12.72 -1.84
N ARG A 313 20.68 -11.49 -1.41
CA ARG A 313 21.36 -11.18 -0.15
C ARG A 313 20.37 -10.70 0.89
N VAL A 314 20.66 -11.00 2.14
CA VAL A 314 19.87 -10.59 3.29
C VAL A 314 20.79 -9.93 4.31
N GLN A 315 20.33 -8.84 4.92
CA GLN A 315 21.03 -8.15 5.99
C GLN A 315 20.06 -7.78 7.10
N HIS A 316 20.51 -7.83 8.33
CA HIS A 316 19.85 -7.25 9.48
C HIS A 316 20.68 -6.11 10.04
N ILE A 317 20.07 -4.93 10.14
CA ILE A 317 20.68 -3.69 10.61
C ILE A 317 20.01 -3.34 11.93
N ASN A 318 20.78 -3.37 12.99
CA ASN A 318 20.29 -3.03 14.33
C ASN A 318 20.00 -1.53 14.48
N ALA A 319 19.24 -1.16 15.50
CA ALA A 319 18.89 0.25 15.78
C ALA A 319 20.10 1.17 15.97
N ASP A 320 21.24 0.63 16.40
CA ASP A 320 22.49 1.37 16.58
C ASP A 320 23.36 1.45 15.31
N GLY A 321 22.88 0.84 14.20
CA GLY A 321 23.58 0.78 12.92
C GLY A 321 24.55 -0.41 12.79
N SER A 322 24.73 -1.24 13.80
CA SER A 322 25.54 -2.44 13.66
C SER A 322 24.90 -3.47 12.72
N LEU A 323 25.73 -4.16 11.94
CA LEU A 323 25.31 -5.17 10.97
C LEU A 323 25.38 -6.58 11.60
N ALA A 324 24.23 -7.23 11.78
CA ALA A 324 24.17 -8.56 12.39
C ALA A 324 24.84 -9.64 11.51
N PHE A 325 24.75 -9.51 10.17
CA PHE A 325 25.26 -10.51 9.21
C PHE A 325 26.61 -10.13 8.59
N GLY A 326 27.36 -9.23 9.24
CA GLY A 326 28.63 -8.72 8.72
C GLY A 326 28.44 -7.79 7.51
N LEU A 327 29.55 -7.32 6.93
CA LEU A 327 29.52 -6.27 5.88
C LEU A 327 28.78 -6.68 4.60
N THR A 328 28.81 -7.97 4.25
CA THR A 328 28.25 -8.42 2.97
C THR A 328 26.89 -9.11 3.08
N GLY A 329 26.35 -9.24 4.29
CA GLY A 329 25.11 -9.99 4.52
C GLY A 329 25.23 -11.49 4.29
N LEU A 330 24.11 -12.20 4.24
CA LEU A 330 24.02 -13.63 3.99
C LEU A 330 23.35 -13.92 2.63
N ASP A 331 23.74 -15.02 1.99
CA ASP A 331 23.07 -15.50 0.79
C ASP A 331 21.77 -16.23 1.14
N ALA A 332 20.67 -15.89 0.49
CA ALA A 332 19.42 -16.65 0.62
C ALA A 332 19.51 -18.02 -0.07
N TYR A 333 20.44 -18.17 -1.00
CA TYR A 333 20.77 -19.42 -1.67
C TYR A 333 22.29 -19.55 -1.74
N ASN A 334 22.84 -20.38 -0.87
CA ASN A 334 24.29 -20.54 -0.70
C ASN A 334 24.82 -21.73 -1.52
N ALA A 335 24.82 -21.61 -2.85
CA ALA A 335 25.42 -22.56 -3.79
C ALA A 335 25.96 -21.81 -5.01
N GLU A 336 26.78 -22.48 -5.83
CA GLU A 336 27.48 -21.87 -6.97
C GLU A 336 26.58 -21.58 -8.19
N GLU A 337 25.31 -21.95 -8.18
CA GLU A 337 24.38 -21.72 -9.28
C GLU A 337 23.53 -20.47 -8.98
N TYR A 338 23.63 -19.43 -9.81
CA TYR A 338 23.01 -18.15 -9.60
C TYR A 338 22.05 -17.80 -10.74
N ASP A 339 20.80 -17.68 -10.46
CA ASP A 339 19.79 -16.95 -11.21
C ASP A 339 18.56 -16.75 -10.30
N HIS A 340 18.77 -15.99 -9.22
CA HIS A 340 17.77 -15.71 -8.20
C HIS A 340 17.39 -14.25 -8.22
N ASN A 341 16.09 -13.99 -8.31
CA ASN A 341 15.58 -12.65 -8.58
C ASN A 341 14.36 -12.33 -7.71
N TYR A 342 14.03 -11.04 -7.62
CA TYR A 342 12.78 -10.52 -7.09
C TYR A 342 12.49 -10.94 -5.63
N PRO A 343 13.32 -10.52 -4.68
CA PRO A 343 13.10 -10.86 -3.28
C PRO A 343 11.84 -10.23 -2.72
N ALA A 344 11.19 -10.95 -1.83
CA ALA A 344 10.21 -10.44 -0.89
C ALA A 344 10.65 -10.85 0.52
N ILE A 345 10.46 -9.99 1.51
CA ILE A 345 10.93 -10.19 2.87
C ILE A 345 9.82 -9.88 3.87
N ALA A 346 9.76 -10.65 4.94
CA ALA A 346 9.02 -10.32 6.14
C ALA A 346 9.88 -10.61 7.37
N ALA A 347 9.73 -9.80 8.39
CA ALA A 347 10.32 -9.98 9.69
C ALA A 347 9.24 -10.33 10.72
N ASN A 348 9.55 -11.18 11.67
CA ASN A 348 8.72 -11.48 12.81
C ASN A 348 9.47 -11.06 14.08
N PRO A 349 9.10 -9.92 14.71
CA PRO A 349 9.81 -9.44 15.89
C PRO A 349 9.58 -10.30 17.14
N GLU A 350 8.49 -11.08 17.20
CA GLU A 350 8.22 -11.95 18.35
C GLU A 350 9.16 -13.16 18.39
N THR A 351 9.46 -13.75 17.21
CA THR A 351 10.38 -14.88 17.10
C THR A 351 11.80 -14.45 16.73
N GLN A 352 12.00 -13.17 16.37
CA GLN A 352 13.25 -12.62 15.86
C GLN A 352 13.77 -13.38 14.63
N GLU A 353 12.87 -13.58 13.68
CA GLU A 353 13.14 -14.33 12.46
C GLU A 353 12.79 -13.56 11.21
N ILE A 354 13.48 -13.86 10.13
CA ILE A 354 13.29 -13.30 8.80
C ILE A 354 12.92 -14.43 7.86
N LEU A 355 11.88 -14.21 7.03
CA LEU A 355 11.58 -15.06 5.88
C LEU A 355 11.81 -14.26 4.60
N VAL A 356 12.60 -14.83 3.69
CA VAL A 356 12.83 -14.27 2.36
C VAL A 356 12.32 -15.25 1.32
N GLN A 357 11.46 -14.77 0.42
CA GLN A 357 10.99 -15.50 -0.74
C GLN A 357 11.61 -14.91 -2.01
N PHE A 358 11.96 -15.76 -2.97
CA PHE A 358 12.55 -15.31 -4.23
C PHE A 358 12.23 -16.25 -5.39
N ALA A 359 12.37 -15.72 -6.62
CA ALA A 359 12.31 -16.52 -7.82
C ALA A 359 13.68 -17.16 -8.11
N SER A 360 13.69 -18.44 -8.47
CA SER A 360 14.86 -19.16 -8.95
C SER A 360 14.63 -19.63 -10.38
N GLN A 361 15.58 -19.36 -11.28
CA GLN A 361 15.51 -19.75 -12.70
C GLN A 361 16.77 -20.54 -13.07
N LEU A 362 16.90 -21.73 -12.50
CA LEU A 362 18.07 -22.58 -12.74
C LEU A 362 17.81 -23.59 -13.86
N ALA A 363 18.79 -23.73 -14.76
CA ALA A 363 18.77 -24.70 -15.88
C ALA A 363 17.49 -24.63 -16.73
N GLY A 364 16.98 -23.43 -16.98
CA GLY A 364 15.76 -23.21 -17.75
C GLY A 364 14.46 -23.60 -17.04
N LYS A 365 14.49 -23.78 -15.72
CA LYS A 365 13.30 -24.08 -14.90
C LYS A 365 13.12 -23.01 -13.84
N GLY A 366 11.89 -22.51 -13.71
CA GLY A 366 11.50 -21.57 -12.66
C GLY A 366 10.98 -22.28 -11.42
N ALA A 367 11.30 -21.75 -10.26
CA ALA A 367 10.78 -22.17 -8.96
C ALA A 367 10.56 -20.96 -8.05
N VAL A 368 9.71 -21.11 -7.06
CA VAL A 368 9.60 -20.20 -5.92
C VAL A 368 10.34 -20.82 -4.76
N MET A 369 11.33 -20.13 -4.27
CA MET A 369 12.17 -20.55 -3.15
C MET A 369 11.91 -19.67 -1.93
N ALA A 370 12.20 -20.19 -0.75
CA ALA A 370 12.22 -19.41 0.48
C ALA A 370 13.42 -19.81 1.33
N GLN A 371 13.98 -18.83 2.08
CA GLN A 371 14.99 -19.04 3.11
C GLN A 371 14.57 -18.34 4.39
N ARG A 372 14.91 -18.92 5.54
CA ARG A 372 14.66 -18.33 6.86
C ARG A 372 15.98 -18.12 7.61
N PHE A 373 16.00 -17.02 8.36
CA PHE A 373 17.14 -16.66 9.20
C PHE A 373 16.66 -16.25 10.58
N THR A 374 17.48 -16.44 11.60
CA THR A 374 17.35 -15.69 12.85
C THR A 374 17.86 -14.25 12.64
N TYR A 375 17.53 -13.32 13.54
CA TYR A 375 18.10 -11.97 13.53
C TYR A 375 19.62 -11.96 13.78
N ASP A 376 20.17 -13.04 14.35
CA ASP A 376 21.61 -13.24 14.56
C ASP A 376 22.32 -13.86 13.35
N GLY A 377 21.58 -14.30 12.33
CA GLY A 377 22.12 -14.80 11.06
C GLY A 377 22.24 -16.32 10.95
N ASP A 378 21.65 -17.08 11.87
CA ASP A 378 21.58 -18.53 11.71
C ASP A 378 20.58 -18.91 10.63
N TYR A 379 20.97 -19.81 9.72
CA TYR A 379 20.06 -20.42 8.76
C TYR A 379 19.09 -21.37 9.45
N LEU A 380 17.80 -21.22 9.19
CA LEU A 380 16.74 -22.10 9.72
C LEU A 380 16.26 -23.16 8.71
N PHE A 381 16.70 -23.06 7.46
CA PHE A 381 16.59 -24.09 6.43
C PHE A 381 17.98 -24.53 5.99
N ASP A 382 18.03 -25.50 5.08
CA ASP A 382 19.29 -25.89 4.42
C ASP A 382 19.86 -24.67 3.64
N ASP A 383 21.15 -24.73 3.34
CA ASP A 383 21.90 -23.64 2.67
C ASP A 383 21.25 -23.10 1.38
N THR A 384 20.45 -23.90 0.69
CA THR A 384 19.73 -23.52 -0.53
C THR A 384 18.27 -23.17 -0.30
N GLY A 385 17.82 -23.14 0.95
CA GLY A 385 16.42 -22.88 1.30
C GLY A 385 15.48 -24.02 0.94
N VAL A 386 14.19 -23.73 0.90
CA VAL A 386 13.13 -24.68 0.57
C VAL A 386 12.35 -24.25 -0.68
N GLU A 387 11.86 -25.23 -1.44
CA GLU A 387 11.01 -25.00 -2.59
C GLU A 387 9.56 -24.76 -2.14
N VAL A 388 9.05 -23.55 -2.35
CA VAL A 388 7.66 -23.18 -2.08
C VAL A 388 6.75 -23.67 -3.20
N ALA A 389 7.14 -23.47 -4.46
CA ALA A 389 6.42 -23.94 -5.63
C ALA A 389 7.40 -24.63 -6.59
N GLY A 390 6.98 -25.79 -7.10
CA GLY A 390 7.82 -26.70 -7.88
C GLY A 390 8.35 -26.09 -9.16
N LYS A 391 9.46 -26.65 -9.62
CA LYS A 391 10.12 -26.25 -10.86
C LYS A 391 9.23 -26.52 -12.06
N ASN A 392 8.98 -25.50 -12.86
CA ASN A 392 8.32 -25.63 -14.15
C ASN A 392 9.30 -25.29 -15.30
N ASP A 393 8.89 -25.56 -16.52
CA ASP A 393 9.69 -25.23 -17.69
C ASP A 393 9.62 -23.71 -17.96
N ALA A 394 10.70 -23.00 -17.69
CA ALA A 394 10.80 -21.55 -17.87
C ALA A 394 10.67 -21.08 -19.31
N THR A 395 10.74 -21.98 -20.30
CA THR A 395 10.53 -21.64 -21.73
C THR A 395 9.07 -21.41 -22.09
N SER A 396 8.14 -21.89 -21.26
CA SER A 396 6.70 -21.69 -21.43
C SER A 396 6.10 -20.60 -20.54
N GLY A 397 6.89 -19.88 -19.81
CA GLY A 397 6.53 -18.89 -18.81
C GLY A 397 7.08 -19.30 -17.44
N GLY A 398 7.76 -18.43 -16.76
CA GLY A 398 8.34 -18.66 -15.45
C GLY A 398 7.49 -18.11 -14.33
N TYR A 399 7.95 -18.27 -13.11
CA TYR A 399 7.41 -17.54 -11.97
C TYR A 399 7.93 -16.11 -12.01
N TYR A 400 7.05 -15.13 -12.17
CA TYR A 400 7.40 -13.72 -12.18
C TYR A 400 6.95 -13.05 -10.88
N PHE A 401 7.92 -12.64 -10.06
CA PHE A 401 7.67 -11.89 -8.83
C PHE A 401 7.85 -10.39 -9.02
N GLY A 402 8.60 -9.96 -10.03
CA GLY A 402 8.98 -8.56 -10.23
C GLY A 402 7.81 -7.60 -10.37
N MET A 403 6.61 -8.10 -10.68
CA MET A 403 5.40 -7.31 -10.76
C MET A 403 4.49 -7.46 -9.54
N VAL A 404 4.78 -8.40 -8.64
CA VAL A 404 4.08 -8.56 -7.35
C VAL A 404 4.98 -8.00 -6.28
N LYS A 405 4.70 -6.81 -5.82
CA LYS A 405 5.56 -6.06 -4.89
C LYS A 405 5.67 -6.68 -3.49
N THR A 406 4.90 -7.70 -3.17
CA THR A 406 4.89 -8.31 -1.85
C THR A 406 4.55 -9.78 -1.97
N GLY A 407 5.36 -10.64 -1.38
CA GLY A 407 5.18 -12.08 -1.44
C GLY A 407 5.18 -12.76 -0.08
N VAL A 408 5.44 -12.03 1.01
CA VAL A 408 5.64 -12.63 2.33
C VAL A 408 4.98 -11.80 3.40
N GLY A 409 4.44 -12.44 4.42
CA GLY A 409 3.88 -11.81 5.60
C GLY A 409 4.12 -12.68 6.83
N ALA A 410 4.51 -12.08 7.93
CA ALA A 410 4.51 -12.70 9.24
C ALA A 410 3.10 -12.67 9.83
N VAL A 411 2.70 -13.71 10.51
CA VAL A 411 1.43 -13.83 11.22
C VAL A 411 1.70 -13.81 12.72
N LYS A 412 0.84 -13.19 13.50
CA LYS A 412 1.00 -12.99 14.94
C LYS A 412 1.34 -14.25 15.75
N ASN A 413 0.89 -15.43 15.32
CA ASN A 413 1.23 -16.69 15.96
C ASN A 413 2.58 -17.29 15.52
N GLY A 414 3.39 -16.53 14.77
CA GLY A 414 4.66 -16.97 14.21
C GLY A 414 4.56 -17.66 12.85
N ASP A 415 3.35 -17.88 12.32
CA ASP A 415 3.18 -18.48 10.99
C ASP A 415 3.59 -17.51 9.88
N TRP A 416 3.72 -18.04 8.67
CA TRP A 416 4.17 -17.29 7.51
C TRP A 416 3.18 -17.38 6.35
N LEU A 417 3.00 -16.26 5.66
CA LEU A 417 2.30 -16.19 4.39
C LEU A 417 3.30 -16.02 3.27
N VAL A 418 3.14 -16.78 2.22
CA VAL A 418 3.87 -16.61 0.95
C VAL A 418 2.85 -16.47 -0.18
N ALA A 419 3.13 -15.54 -1.07
CA ALA A 419 2.27 -15.29 -2.21
C ALA A 419 3.13 -15.18 -3.48
N TYR A 420 2.64 -15.70 -4.59
CA TYR A 420 3.37 -15.66 -5.84
C TYR A 420 2.42 -15.70 -7.03
N ARG A 421 2.89 -15.15 -8.13
CA ARG A 421 2.24 -15.22 -9.44
C ARG A 421 2.82 -16.37 -10.22
N ASP A 422 1.97 -17.31 -10.58
CA ASP A 422 2.33 -18.45 -11.42
C ASP A 422 1.94 -18.16 -12.87
N ILE A 423 2.93 -18.07 -13.75
CA ILE A 423 2.76 -17.90 -15.19
C ILE A 423 3.13 -19.22 -15.85
N THR A 424 2.22 -20.18 -15.83
CA THR A 424 2.45 -21.49 -16.46
C THR A 424 2.27 -21.48 -17.98
N THR A 425 1.54 -20.52 -18.48
CA THR A 425 1.40 -20.23 -19.94
C THR A 425 1.03 -18.76 -20.12
N TYR A 426 1.32 -18.19 -21.29
CA TYR A 426 0.96 -16.80 -21.65
C TYR A 426 -0.52 -16.43 -21.46
N SER A 427 -1.38 -17.42 -21.27
CA SER A 427 -2.82 -17.24 -21.15
C SER A 427 -3.41 -17.74 -19.82
N LYS A 428 -2.60 -18.27 -18.91
CA LYS A 428 -3.09 -18.85 -17.65
C LYS A 428 -2.21 -18.37 -16.48
N GLU A 429 -2.48 -17.16 -16.06
CA GLU A 429 -1.84 -16.62 -14.87
C GLU A 429 -2.74 -16.86 -13.66
N SER A 430 -2.14 -17.31 -12.57
CA SER A 430 -2.80 -17.44 -11.29
C SER A 430 -1.98 -16.77 -10.21
N PHE A 431 -2.66 -16.27 -9.19
CA PHE A 431 -2.03 -15.77 -7.99
C PHE A 431 -2.30 -16.76 -6.86
N THR A 432 -1.25 -17.30 -6.27
CA THR A 432 -1.35 -18.32 -5.21
C THR A 432 -0.82 -17.77 -3.91
N ILE A 433 -1.59 -17.97 -2.84
CA ILE A 433 -1.22 -17.66 -1.46
C ILE A 433 -1.15 -18.97 -0.68
N ARG A 434 -0.13 -19.10 0.14
CA ARG A 434 0.06 -20.22 1.06
C ARG A 434 0.35 -19.72 2.47
N ARG A 435 -0.24 -20.37 3.45
CA ARG A 435 0.16 -20.22 4.84
C ARG A 435 0.95 -21.45 5.27
N TYR A 436 2.06 -21.23 5.91
CA TYR A 436 2.88 -22.22 6.58
C TYR A 436 2.87 -21.95 8.08
N ASN A 437 3.00 -23.01 8.87
CA ASN A 437 3.21 -22.91 10.31
C ASN A 437 4.57 -22.23 10.62
N SER A 438 4.81 -21.91 11.88
CA SER A 438 5.95 -21.10 12.33
C SER A 438 7.31 -21.69 11.96
N ASP A 439 7.48 -23.02 11.99
CA ASP A 439 8.71 -23.70 11.58
C ASP A 439 8.76 -24.06 10.08
N PHE A 440 7.72 -23.71 9.32
CA PHE A 440 7.57 -23.99 7.89
C PHE A 440 7.47 -25.47 7.52
N SER A 441 7.32 -26.36 8.49
CA SER A 441 7.24 -27.81 8.27
C SER A 441 5.89 -28.26 7.70
N GLU A 442 4.83 -27.46 7.91
CA GLU A 442 3.48 -27.76 7.47
C GLU A 442 2.87 -26.60 6.68
N ARG A 443 2.32 -26.94 5.52
CA ARG A 443 1.50 -26.02 4.74
C ARG A 443 0.06 -26.08 5.25
N VAL A 444 -0.33 -25.09 6.05
CA VAL A 444 -1.63 -25.01 6.73
C VAL A 444 -2.77 -24.93 5.71
N TRP A 445 -2.63 -24.03 4.71
CA TRP A 445 -3.58 -23.96 3.60
C TRP A 445 -2.96 -23.35 2.34
N THR A 446 -3.65 -23.54 1.22
CA THR A 446 -3.36 -22.91 -0.08
C THR A 446 -4.64 -22.34 -0.67
N ARG A 447 -4.55 -21.14 -1.22
CA ARG A 447 -5.61 -20.52 -2.04
C ARG A 447 -5.03 -20.01 -3.35
N THR A 448 -5.71 -20.30 -4.43
CA THR A 448 -5.38 -19.76 -5.74
C THR A 448 -6.53 -18.87 -6.18
N ILE A 449 -6.21 -17.61 -6.41
CA ILE A 449 -7.12 -16.59 -6.90
C ILE A 449 -6.85 -16.38 -8.37
N ALA A 450 -7.92 -16.09 -9.10
CA ALA A 450 -7.85 -15.71 -10.50
C ALA A 450 -7.12 -16.72 -11.39
N ARG A 451 -7.86 -17.68 -11.87
CA ARG A 451 -7.52 -18.38 -13.10
C ARG A 451 -8.07 -17.55 -14.24
N ASP A 452 -7.26 -17.27 -15.25
CA ASP A 452 -7.61 -16.49 -16.44
C ASP A 452 -7.73 -14.95 -16.22
N ILE A 453 -7.24 -14.43 -15.10
CA ILE A 453 -7.07 -13.01 -14.82
C ILE A 453 -5.62 -12.79 -14.48
N ALA A 454 -4.95 -11.90 -15.21
CA ALA A 454 -3.57 -11.54 -14.89
C ALA A 454 -3.55 -10.35 -13.93
N PRO A 455 -3.27 -10.53 -12.63
CA PRO A 455 -3.00 -9.39 -11.75
C PRO A 455 -1.65 -8.79 -12.15
N THR A 456 -1.67 -7.70 -12.89
CA THR A 456 -0.43 -7.07 -13.38
C THR A 456 0.16 -6.07 -12.40
N ASP A 457 -0.70 -5.39 -11.64
CA ASP A 457 -0.32 -4.49 -10.55
C ASP A 457 -1.01 -4.97 -9.29
N VAL A 458 -0.26 -5.35 -8.27
CA VAL A 458 -0.78 -5.88 -7.01
C VAL A 458 -0.22 -5.10 -5.85
N THR A 459 -1.09 -4.67 -4.96
CA THR A 459 -0.76 -4.25 -3.59
C THR A 459 -1.30 -5.30 -2.63
N MET A 460 -0.46 -5.79 -1.74
CA MET A 460 -0.82 -6.75 -0.70
C MET A 460 -0.62 -6.09 0.66
N ILE A 461 -1.61 -6.21 1.53
CA ILE A 461 -1.52 -5.79 2.93
C ILE A 461 -1.83 -7.01 3.78
N CYS A 462 -0.93 -7.36 4.69
CA CYS A 462 -1.11 -8.42 5.66
C CYS A 462 -1.32 -7.80 7.04
N GLU A 463 -2.43 -8.11 7.67
CA GLU A 463 -2.74 -7.77 9.05
C GLU A 463 -3.01 -9.04 9.86
N ASP A 464 -3.14 -8.92 11.18
CA ASP A 464 -3.31 -10.07 12.08
C ASP A 464 -4.51 -10.95 11.72
N GLU A 465 -5.59 -10.36 11.19
CA GLU A 465 -6.83 -11.09 10.91
C GLU A 465 -6.96 -11.53 9.45
N ALA A 466 -6.33 -10.79 8.51
CA ALA A 466 -6.57 -11.02 7.08
C ALA A 466 -5.44 -10.50 6.19
N LEU A 467 -5.39 -11.10 5.02
CA LEU A 467 -4.65 -10.63 3.87
C LEU A 467 -5.59 -9.92 2.90
N TYR A 468 -5.21 -8.74 2.46
CA TYR A 468 -5.93 -7.90 1.50
C TYR A 468 -5.11 -7.77 0.22
N LEU A 469 -5.78 -7.91 -0.92
CA LEU A 469 -5.18 -7.76 -2.24
C LEU A 469 -5.97 -6.72 -3.04
N PHE A 470 -5.23 -5.83 -3.68
CA PHE A 470 -5.74 -4.80 -4.57
C PHE A 470 -4.95 -4.91 -5.86
N TYR A 471 -5.63 -5.14 -6.98
CA TYR A 471 -4.93 -5.39 -8.23
C TYR A 471 -5.70 -4.92 -9.44
N ARG A 472 -4.97 -4.74 -10.52
CA ARG A 472 -5.55 -4.51 -11.83
C ARG A 472 -5.91 -5.85 -12.47
N GLU A 473 -7.15 -5.98 -12.88
CA GLU A 473 -7.60 -7.11 -13.67
C GLU A 473 -7.45 -6.81 -15.16
N THR A 474 -6.70 -7.66 -15.89
CA THR A 474 -6.61 -7.58 -17.34
C THR A 474 -7.24 -8.82 -17.93
N LYS A 475 -8.51 -8.75 -18.30
CA LYS A 475 -9.17 -9.79 -19.07
C LYS A 475 -8.92 -9.54 -20.55
N THR A 476 -8.47 -10.56 -21.29
CA THR A 476 -8.28 -10.46 -22.73
C THR A 476 -9.56 -9.93 -23.40
N GLY A 477 -9.47 -8.78 -24.07
CA GLY A 477 -10.59 -8.12 -24.76
C GLY A 477 -11.53 -7.30 -23.89
N LYS A 478 -11.19 -7.03 -22.61
CA LYS A 478 -11.91 -6.10 -21.73
C LYS A 478 -10.98 -5.02 -21.19
N ASN A 479 -11.51 -3.84 -20.95
CA ASN A 479 -10.76 -2.78 -20.28
C ASN A 479 -10.44 -3.19 -18.84
N PRO A 480 -9.23 -2.88 -18.37
CA PRO A 480 -8.82 -3.24 -17.02
C PRO A 480 -9.67 -2.53 -15.97
N GLY A 481 -9.98 -3.25 -14.91
CA GLY A 481 -10.65 -2.73 -13.73
C GLY A 481 -9.76 -2.84 -12.50
N ILE A 482 -10.15 -2.15 -11.44
CA ILE A 482 -9.53 -2.26 -10.12
C ILE A 482 -10.34 -3.26 -9.30
N THR A 483 -9.66 -4.27 -8.83
CA THR A 483 -10.25 -5.42 -8.15
C THR A 483 -9.70 -5.55 -6.74
N ILE A 484 -10.57 -5.90 -5.82
CA ILE A 484 -10.25 -6.14 -4.41
C ILE A 484 -10.53 -7.59 -4.03
N PHE A 485 -9.75 -8.09 -3.09
CA PHE A 485 -9.89 -9.42 -2.53
C PHE A 485 -9.41 -9.45 -1.08
N ARG A 486 -10.11 -10.20 -0.22
CA ARG A 486 -9.72 -10.43 1.16
C ARG A 486 -9.78 -11.92 1.47
N ILE A 487 -8.82 -12.39 2.26
CA ILE A 487 -8.82 -13.74 2.83
C ILE A 487 -8.37 -13.67 4.28
N GLY A 488 -9.10 -14.33 5.17
CA GLY A 488 -8.73 -14.47 6.57
C GLY A 488 -7.40 -15.24 6.72
N ILE A 489 -6.70 -14.94 7.79
CA ILE A 489 -5.46 -15.67 8.12
C ILE A 489 -5.72 -17.16 8.29
N ASP A 490 -6.93 -17.57 8.68
CA ASP A 490 -7.37 -18.96 8.74
C ASP A 490 -7.65 -19.61 7.36
N GLY A 491 -7.58 -18.82 6.28
CA GLY A 491 -7.88 -19.25 4.91
C GLY A 491 -9.36 -19.23 4.54
N ASN A 492 -10.21 -18.69 5.40
CA ASN A 492 -11.62 -18.47 5.14
C ASN A 492 -11.86 -17.09 4.49
N TYR A 493 -12.99 -16.93 3.83
CA TYR A 493 -13.35 -15.66 3.21
C TYR A 493 -14.19 -14.76 4.14
N ASP A 494 -14.81 -15.35 5.15
CA ASP A 494 -15.49 -14.63 6.21
C ASP A 494 -14.46 -14.31 7.30
N VAL A 495 -14.16 -13.03 7.48
CA VAL A 495 -13.18 -12.56 8.46
C VAL A 495 -13.90 -11.99 9.65
N THR A 496 -13.61 -12.53 10.82
CA THR A 496 -14.04 -11.97 12.10
C THR A 496 -12.93 -11.09 12.62
N TYR A 497 -13.24 -9.83 12.85
CA TYR A 497 -12.31 -8.89 13.48
C TYR A 497 -12.36 -9.06 15.00
N ASP A 498 -11.19 -9.14 15.61
CA ASP A 498 -11.08 -8.99 17.06
C ASP A 498 -11.16 -7.49 17.37
N ASP A 499 -12.36 -7.01 17.58
CA ASP A 499 -12.60 -5.61 17.96
C ASP A 499 -12.09 -5.29 19.38
N GLY A 500 -11.31 -6.20 20.00
CA GLY A 500 -10.96 -6.17 21.41
C GLY A 500 -12.19 -6.37 22.30
N PRO A 501 -12.07 -6.33 23.60
CA PRO A 501 -13.25 -6.33 24.45
C PRO A 501 -14.07 -5.10 24.08
N THR A 502 -15.17 -5.34 23.36
CA THR A 502 -16.18 -4.30 23.16
C THR A 502 -16.47 -3.73 24.53
N VAL A 503 -16.05 -2.47 24.77
CA VAL A 503 -16.55 -1.68 25.90
C VAL A 503 -18.01 -1.31 25.58
N GLY A 504 -18.69 -2.26 24.93
CA GLY A 504 -20.12 -2.32 24.79
C GLY A 504 -20.61 -3.08 26.00
N ILE A 505 -21.53 -2.48 26.72
CA ILE A 505 -22.31 -3.11 27.78
C ILE A 505 -22.74 -4.48 27.24
N GLU A 506 -22.01 -5.56 27.61
CA GLU A 506 -22.54 -6.91 27.47
C GLU A 506 -23.94 -6.90 28.06
N ASN A 507 -24.88 -7.47 27.34
CA ASN A 507 -26.19 -7.76 27.88
C ASN A 507 -25.96 -8.62 29.13
N VAL A 508 -25.82 -7.97 30.28
CA VAL A 508 -25.85 -8.63 31.56
C VAL A 508 -27.20 -9.33 31.61
N GLU A 509 -27.18 -10.67 31.58
CA GLU A 509 -28.36 -11.46 31.81
C GLU A 509 -29.13 -10.83 32.98
N ARG A 510 -30.41 -10.56 32.75
CA ARG A 510 -31.30 -9.95 33.72
C ARG A 510 -31.32 -10.76 35.03
N SER A 511 -30.35 -10.52 35.89
CA SER A 511 -30.56 -10.78 37.30
C SER A 511 -31.47 -9.67 37.81
N THR A 512 -32.54 -10.05 38.45
CA THR A 512 -33.57 -9.20 39.05
C THR A 512 -32.98 -8.36 40.19
N LEU A 513 -32.07 -7.45 39.88
CA LEU A 513 -31.58 -6.45 40.82
C LEU A 513 -32.33 -5.14 40.57
N ASN A 514 -32.96 -4.63 41.63
CA ASN A 514 -33.58 -3.32 41.69
C ASN A 514 -32.56 -2.23 41.28
N VAL A 515 -32.51 -1.91 39.99
CA VAL A 515 -31.61 -0.91 39.46
C VAL A 515 -32.23 0.47 39.66
N GLN A 516 -31.62 1.28 40.52
CA GLN A 516 -32.04 2.68 40.70
C GLN A 516 -31.72 3.47 39.43
N PRO A 517 -32.67 4.28 38.93
CA PRO A 517 -32.41 5.17 37.80
C PRO A 517 -31.20 6.07 38.06
N ALA A 518 -30.36 6.23 37.07
CA ALA A 518 -29.15 7.05 37.20
C ALA A 518 -28.82 7.77 35.86
N THR A 519 -28.31 9.00 35.97
CA THR A 519 -27.85 9.80 34.82
C THR A 519 -26.34 9.89 34.86
N PHE A 520 -25.71 9.75 33.68
CA PHE A 520 -24.27 9.81 33.52
C PHE A 520 -23.92 10.87 32.48
N ASN A 521 -22.78 11.53 32.63
CA ASN A 521 -22.19 12.36 31.58
C ASN A 521 -21.49 11.48 30.50
N LEU A 522 -20.95 12.10 29.45
CA LEU A 522 -20.25 11.39 28.37
C LEU A 522 -18.97 10.68 28.83
N GLN A 523 -18.39 11.08 29.95
CA GLN A 523 -17.21 10.43 30.56
C GLN A 523 -17.59 9.24 31.46
N GLY A 524 -18.89 8.85 31.49
CA GLY A 524 -19.36 7.74 32.31
C GLY A 524 -19.51 8.04 33.82
N GLN A 525 -19.35 9.31 34.23
CA GLN A 525 -19.49 9.72 35.65
C GLN A 525 -20.98 9.92 35.97
N ARG A 526 -21.41 9.35 37.11
CA ARG A 526 -22.77 9.55 37.60
C ARG A 526 -22.99 11.00 38.04
N ILE A 527 -24.02 11.63 37.50
CA ILE A 527 -24.40 13.01 37.83
C ILE A 527 -25.79 13.06 38.48
N SER A 528 -25.95 13.96 39.42
CA SER A 528 -27.19 14.10 40.18
C SER A 528 -28.28 14.90 39.43
N LYS A 529 -27.89 15.66 38.43
CA LYS A 529 -28.80 16.41 37.54
C LYS A 529 -28.26 16.35 36.11
N PRO A 530 -29.14 16.18 35.10
CA PRO A 530 -28.70 16.22 33.71
C PRO A 530 -27.97 17.53 33.39
N ALA A 531 -26.78 17.44 32.78
CA ALA A 531 -26.00 18.57 32.30
C ALA A 531 -26.55 19.07 30.95
N PHE A 532 -26.21 20.29 30.58
CA PHE A 532 -26.51 20.80 29.24
C PHE A 532 -25.67 20.00 28.20
N GLY A 533 -26.34 19.46 27.19
CA GLY A 533 -25.74 18.57 26.18
C GLY A 533 -26.26 17.14 26.27
N LEU A 534 -25.51 16.18 25.71
CA LEU A 534 -25.92 14.77 25.67
C LEU A 534 -25.68 14.06 27.01
N ASN A 535 -26.75 13.46 27.55
CA ASN A 535 -26.71 12.69 28.78
C ASN A 535 -27.13 11.24 28.49
N ILE A 536 -26.56 10.29 29.22
CA ILE A 536 -26.96 8.88 29.20
C ILE A 536 -27.82 8.61 30.45
N VAL A 537 -29.06 8.26 30.25
CA VAL A 537 -30.01 7.99 31.33
C VAL A 537 -30.29 6.49 31.38
N ARG A 538 -29.98 5.86 32.51
CA ARG A 538 -30.35 4.48 32.81
C ARG A 538 -31.71 4.44 33.46
N GLN A 539 -32.66 3.72 32.88
CA GLN A 539 -34.01 3.53 33.37
C GLN A 539 -34.06 2.44 34.46
N ALA A 540 -35.18 2.41 35.21
CA ALA A 540 -35.38 1.40 36.25
C ALA A 540 -35.47 -0.04 35.72
N ASP A 541 -35.79 -0.21 34.43
CA ASP A 541 -35.82 -1.51 33.75
C ASP A 541 -34.43 -1.95 33.23
N GLY A 542 -33.39 -1.15 33.53
CA GLY A 542 -32.02 -1.40 33.08
C GLY A 542 -31.70 -0.90 31.69
N THR A 543 -32.68 -0.40 30.93
CA THR A 543 -32.42 0.20 29.61
C THR A 543 -31.72 1.55 29.73
N THR A 544 -30.96 1.91 28.71
CA THR A 544 -30.29 3.20 28.65
C THR A 544 -30.79 4.00 27.44
N THR A 545 -31.02 5.30 27.66
CA THR A 545 -31.42 6.24 26.62
C THR A 545 -30.48 7.44 26.57
N LYS A 546 -30.25 7.96 25.37
CA LYS A 546 -29.52 9.22 25.17
C LYS A 546 -30.52 10.37 25.21
N GLN A 547 -30.30 11.36 26.05
CA GLN A 547 -31.12 12.56 26.13
C GLN A 547 -30.27 13.81 25.90
N LEU A 548 -30.65 14.62 24.91
CA LEU A 548 -30.08 15.94 24.68
C LEU A 548 -30.90 16.97 25.47
N ARG A 549 -30.26 17.84 26.25
CA ARG A 549 -30.87 18.95 26.97
C ARG A 549 -30.15 20.26 26.68
#